data_d53e8f2af7ed57f33fcf3bb8667f882f
#
_entry.id   d53e8f2af7ed57f33fcf3bb8667f882f
#
_cell.length_a   1.000
_cell.length_b   1.000
_cell.length_c   1.000
_cell.angle_alpha   90.00
_cell.angle_beta   90.00
_cell.angle_gamma   90.00
#
_symmetry.space_group_name_H-M   'P 1'
#
loop_
_entity.id
_entity.type
_entity.pdbx_description
1 polymer ?
#
loop_
_entity_poly.entity_id
_entity_poly.type
_entity_poly.pdbx_seq_one_letter_code
_entity_poly.pdbx_strand_id
1 'polypeptide(L)'
;MSDIHNESKPASQAKKILLVEDSFANRDMLTRRLQRRGFTVCSAADGSTGVAMAVSEKPDVILMDVALGEMDGWQATRLIKADVRTLDIPIIALTAHALESDREKSIEVGCADFDTKPVDLTRLLGKIQGCFRSATISQAQFHHDGNVARQEHIEGVQCYVEN
;
A
#
# COMPACT_ATOMS: atom_id res chain seq x y z
N MET A 1 0.82 -5.71 -48.90
CA MET A 1 0.33 -6.64 -47.83
C MET A 1 1.23 -6.43 -46.64
N SER A 2 0.80 -5.58 -45.78
CA SER A 2 1.56 -5.17 -44.56
C SER A 2 0.71 -5.51 -43.37
N ASP A 3 1.03 -6.65 -42.73
CA ASP A 3 0.45 -7.05 -41.47
C ASP A 3 0.99 -6.13 -40.39
N ILE A 4 0.18 -5.17 -39.98
CA ILE A 4 0.40 -4.39 -38.76
C ILE A 4 0.03 -5.28 -37.58
N HIS A 5 1.04 -5.93 -37.02
CA HIS A 5 0.91 -6.52 -35.68
C HIS A 5 0.67 -5.40 -34.70
N ASN A 6 -0.59 -5.16 -34.37
CA ASN A 6 -1.00 -4.38 -33.24
C ASN A 6 -0.73 -5.23 -32.00
N GLU A 7 0.48 -5.15 -31.47
CA GLU A 7 0.78 -5.66 -30.14
C GLU A 7 -0.02 -4.86 -29.14
N SER A 8 -1.18 -5.38 -28.77
CA SER A 8 -1.96 -4.89 -27.64
C SER A 8 -1.08 -4.98 -26.40
N LYS A 9 -0.55 -3.82 -25.96
CA LYS A 9 0.07 -3.65 -24.65
C LYS A 9 -0.86 -4.31 -23.62
N PRO A 10 -0.40 -5.25 -22.78
CA PRO A 10 -1.27 -5.88 -21.81
C PRO A 10 -1.94 -4.80 -20.99
N ALA A 11 -3.26 -4.83 -20.92
CA ALA A 11 -4.04 -3.88 -20.14
C ALA A 11 -3.50 -3.93 -18.71
N SER A 12 -2.88 -2.84 -18.28
CA SER A 12 -2.41 -2.70 -16.89
C SER A 12 -3.58 -2.99 -15.98
N GLN A 13 -3.51 -4.07 -15.22
CA GLN A 13 -4.57 -4.46 -14.31
C GLN A 13 -4.90 -3.28 -13.39
N ALA A 14 -6.19 -2.92 -13.29
CA ALA A 14 -6.62 -1.79 -12.48
C ALA A 14 -6.14 -1.98 -11.03
N LYS A 15 -5.54 -0.94 -10.44
CA LYS A 15 -5.08 -0.96 -9.05
C LYS A 15 -6.27 -1.08 -8.12
N LYS A 16 -6.13 -1.91 -7.08
CA LYS A 16 -7.16 -2.18 -6.10
C LYS A 16 -6.95 -1.34 -4.83
N ILE A 17 -8.01 -0.65 -4.42
CA ILE A 17 -8.05 0.14 -3.19
C ILE A 17 -9.00 -0.52 -2.19
N LEU A 18 -8.56 -0.68 -0.94
CA LEU A 18 -9.43 -0.98 0.18
C LEU A 18 -9.74 0.32 0.92
N LEU A 19 -11.01 0.69 0.96
CA LEU A 19 -11.49 1.86 1.70
C LEU A 19 -12.16 1.40 3.01
N VAL A 20 -11.63 1.84 4.14
CA VAL A 20 -12.21 1.57 5.48
C VAL A 20 -12.78 2.88 6.01
N GLU A 21 -14.10 2.98 6.06
CA GLU A 21 -14.86 4.18 6.44
C GLU A 21 -16.21 3.74 7.02
N ASP A 22 -16.55 4.16 8.22
CA ASP A 22 -17.77 3.77 8.90
C ASP A 22 -19.03 4.49 8.38
N SER A 23 -18.92 5.75 7.96
CA SER A 23 -20.02 6.48 7.35
C SER A 23 -20.38 5.92 5.97
N PHE A 24 -21.59 5.39 5.85
CA PHE A 24 -22.10 4.88 4.56
C PHE A 24 -22.02 5.94 3.45
N ALA A 25 -22.44 7.17 3.74
CA ALA A 25 -22.45 8.25 2.75
C ALA A 25 -21.03 8.61 2.26
N ASN A 26 -20.06 8.73 3.18
CA ASN A 26 -18.68 9.02 2.83
C ASN A 26 -18.05 7.85 2.05
N ARG A 27 -18.29 6.63 2.50
CA ARG A 27 -17.80 5.40 1.85
C ARG A 27 -18.32 5.25 0.43
N ASP A 28 -19.65 5.41 0.22
CA ASP A 28 -20.27 5.34 -1.11
C ASP A 28 -19.75 6.44 -2.04
N MET A 29 -19.73 7.68 -1.56
CA MET A 29 -19.24 8.82 -2.34
C MET A 29 -17.80 8.64 -2.80
N LEU A 30 -16.91 8.28 -1.88
CA LEU A 30 -15.49 8.13 -2.19
C LEU A 30 -15.22 6.92 -3.08
N THR A 31 -15.93 5.81 -2.84
CA THR A 31 -15.87 4.62 -3.71
C THR A 31 -16.20 4.97 -5.15
N ARG A 32 -17.31 5.65 -5.40
CA ARG A 32 -17.73 6.04 -6.76
C ARG A 32 -16.72 6.98 -7.42
N ARG A 33 -16.18 7.93 -6.66
CA ARG A 33 -15.17 8.87 -7.19
C ARG A 33 -13.88 8.15 -7.61
N LEU A 34 -13.41 7.22 -6.82
CA LEU A 34 -12.21 6.42 -7.12
C LEU A 34 -12.44 5.47 -8.30
N GLN A 35 -13.60 4.82 -8.37
CA GLN A 35 -13.96 3.95 -9.49
C GLN A 35 -13.99 4.71 -10.82
N ARG A 36 -14.51 5.95 -10.84
CA ARG A 36 -14.47 6.81 -12.04
C ARG A 36 -13.04 7.17 -12.48
N ARG A 37 -12.06 7.03 -11.62
CA ARG A 37 -10.63 7.22 -11.93
C ARG A 37 -9.92 5.94 -12.34
N GLY A 38 -10.67 4.85 -12.52
CA GLY A 38 -10.15 3.58 -13.02
C GLY A 38 -9.64 2.61 -11.95
N PHE A 39 -9.90 2.88 -10.66
CA PHE A 39 -9.54 1.96 -9.59
C PHE A 39 -10.61 0.90 -9.36
N THR A 40 -10.19 -0.30 -8.98
CA THR A 40 -11.07 -1.28 -8.34
C THR A 40 -11.14 -0.95 -6.86
N VAL A 41 -12.34 -0.81 -6.30
CA VAL A 41 -12.51 -0.43 -4.89
C VAL A 41 -13.31 -1.49 -4.16
N CYS A 42 -12.76 -2.04 -3.09
CA CYS A 42 -13.49 -2.78 -2.06
C CYS A 42 -13.56 -1.92 -0.79
N SER A 43 -14.60 -2.11 0.01
CA SER A 43 -14.81 -1.25 1.18
C SER A 43 -15.24 -2.03 2.41
N ALA A 44 -14.83 -1.56 3.57
CA ALA A 44 -15.19 -2.05 4.89
C ALA A 44 -15.81 -0.94 5.72
N ALA A 45 -16.77 -1.28 6.56
CA ALA A 45 -17.50 -0.33 7.40
C ALA A 45 -16.90 -0.18 8.81
N ASP A 46 -15.92 -0.99 9.17
CA ASP A 46 -15.27 -1.00 10.48
C ASP A 46 -13.82 -1.51 10.38
N GLY A 47 -13.05 -1.27 11.45
CA GLY A 47 -11.64 -1.62 11.50
C GLY A 47 -11.38 -3.13 11.43
N SER A 48 -12.17 -3.94 12.12
CA SER A 48 -12.01 -5.41 12.14
C SER A 48 -12.23 -6.01 10.75
N THR A 49 -13.29 -5.59 10.06
CA THR A 49 -13.57 -5.98 8.68
C THR A 49 -12.45 -5.51 7.75
N GLY A 50 -11.96 -4.29 7.94
CA GLY A 50 -10.83 -3.74 7.19
C GLY A 50 -9.56 -4.58 7.32
N VAL A 51 -9.20 -5.02 8.52
CA VAL A 51 -8.05 -5.91 8.77
C VAL A 51 -8.22 -7.24 8.06
N ALA A 52 -9.40 -7.87 8.17
CA ALA A 52 -9.67 -9.14 7.49
C ALA A 52 -9.61 -9.00 5.95
N MET A 53 -10.18 -7.93 5.41
CA MET A 53 -10.18 -7.65 3.97
C MET A 53 -8.79 -7.30 3.43
N ALA A 54 -7.92 -6.69 4.22
CA ALA A 54 -6.53 -6.47 3.81
C ALA A 54 -5.83 -7.79 3.46
N VAL A 55 -6.10 -8.86 4.21
CA VAL A 55 -5.58 -10.21 3.94
C VAL A 55 -6.25 -10.86 2.74
N SER A 56 -7.58 -10.86 2.68
CA SER A 56 -8.34 -11.57 1.66
C SER A 56 -8.32 -10.90 0.30
N GLU A 57 -8.41 -9.58 0.25
CA GLU A 57 -8.50 -8.79 -0.98
C GLU A 57 -7.12 -8.41 -1.57
N LYS A 58 -6.08 -8.41 -0.76
CA LYS A 58 -4.71 -8.01 -1.15
C LYS A 58 -4.69 -6.70 -1.95
N PRO A 59 -5.17 -5.59 -1.36
CA PRO A 59 -5.23 -4.32 -2.07
C PRO A 59 -3.83 -3.77 -2.35
N ASP A 60 -3.72 -2.91 -3.34
CA ASP A 60 -2.48 -2.19 -3.66
C ASP A 60 -2.25 -1.00 -2.71
N VAL A 61 -3.32 -0.46 -2.14
CA VAL A 61 -3.29 0.60 -1.12
C VAL A 61 -4.55 0.53 -0.25
N ILE A 62 -4.43 0.95 1.00
CA ILE A 62 -5.54 1.05 1.95
C ILE A 62 -5.75 2.52 2.30
N LEU A 63 -6.99 2.98 2.21
CA LEU A 63 -7.45 4.25 2.75
C LEU A 63 -8.16 3.96 4.07
N MET A 64 -7.59 4.43 5.18
CA MET A 64 -8.03 4.10 6.52
C MET A 64 -8.56 5.31 7.24
N ASP A 65 -9.87 5.38 7.48
CA ASP A 65 -10.42 6.37 8.42
C ASP A 65 -9.88 6.12 9.82
N VAL A 66 -9.42 7.17 10.46
CA VAL A 66 -8.92 7.13 11.84
C VAL A 66 -10.07 7.02 12.84
N ALA A 67 -11.17 7.73 12.58
CA ALA A 67 -12.33 7.82 13.48
C ALA A 67 -13.34 6.69 13.21
N LEU A 68 -12.94 5.45 13.37
CA LEU A 68 -13.82 4.30 13.32
C LEU A 68 -14.41 3.99 14.72
N GLY A 69 -15.44 3.14 14.79
CA GLY A 69 -16.14 2.79 16.01
C GLY A 69 -15.29 2.03 17.04
N GLU A 70 -15.57 0.74 17.27
CA GLU A 70 -14.93 -0.06 18.33
C GLU A 70 -13.42 -0.22 18.17
N MET A 71 -12.95 -0.48 16.95
CA MET A 71 -11.54 -0.51 16.58
C MET A 71 -11.21 0.74 15.77
N ASP A 72 -10.44 1.66 16.34
CA ASP A 72 -10.01 2.86 15.61
C ASP A 72 -9.03 2.54 14.46
N GLY A 73 -8.86 3.48 13.53
CA GLY A 73 -8.01 3.29 12.36
C GLY A 73 -6.54 3.10 12.70
N TRP A 74 -6.06 3.63 13.84
CA TRP A 74 -4.69 3.41 14.30
C TRP A 74 -4.46 1.99 14.76
N GLN A 75 -5.41 1.41 15.50
CA GLN A 75 -5.37 0.01 15.94
C GLN A 75 -5.43 -0.93 14.73
N ALA A 76 -6.35 -0.68 13.79
CA ALA A 76 -6.44 -1.45 12.56
C ALA A 76 -5.14 -1.40 11.75
N THR A 77 -4.53 -0.23 11.62
CA THR A 77 -3.24 -0.04 10.95
C THR A 77 -2.13 -0.84 11.61
N ARG A 78 -2.03 -0.82 12.94
CA ARG A 78 -1.04 -1.63 13.67
C ARG A 78 -1.18 -3.12 13.39
N LEU A 79 -2.42 -3.63 13.39
CA LEU A 79 -2.68 -5.05 13.10
C LEU A 79 -2.28 -5.41 11.66
N ILE A 80 -2.61 -4.57 10.68
CA ILE A 80 -2.23 -4.78 9.27
C ILE A 80 -0.70 -4.76 9.13
N LYS A 81 -0.01 -3.84 9.80
CA LYS A 81 1.45 -3.72 9.74
C LYS A 81 2.20 -4.79 10.54
N ALA A 82 1.54 -5.47 11.46
CA ALA A 82 2.11 -6.59 12.22
C ALA A 82 2.00 -7.95 11.52
N ASP A 83 1.19 -8.06 10.47
CA ASP A 83 0.98 -9.31 9.72
C ASP A 83 1.88 -9.35 8.48
N VAL A 84 2.69 -10.40 8.34
CA VAL A 84 3.63 -10.59 7.21
C VAL A 84 2.93 -10.61 5.84
N ARG A 85 1.63 -10.93 5.80
CA ARG A 85 0.83 -10.97 4.58
C ARG A 85 0.40 -9.60 4.09
N THR A 86 0.41 -8.59 4.95
CA THR A 86 -0.16 -7.26 4.70
C THR A 86 0.77 -6.10 5.06
N LEU A 87 1.91 -6.37 5.71
CA LEU A 87 2.82 -5.33 6.20
C LEU A 87 3.36 -4.41 5.09
N ASP A 88 3.48 -4.90 3.85
CA ASP A 88 4.00 -4.12 2.73
C ASP A 88 2.93 -3.29 2.01
N ILE A 89 1.64 -3.48 2.35
CA ILE A 89 0.56 -2.71 1.76
C ILE A 89 0.61 -1.28 2.30
N PRO A 90 0.78 -0.25 1.46
CA PRO A 90 0.78 1.13 1.91
C PRO A 90 -0.59 1.54 2.44
N ILE A 91 -0.60 2.26 3.56
CA ILE A 91 -1.81 2.76 4.20
C ILE A 91 -1.75 4.29 4.22
N ILE A 92 -2.81 4.94 3.75
CA ILE A 92 -3.03 6.37 3.87
C ILE A 92 -4.11 6.59 4.92
N ALA A 93 -3.77 7.25 6.02
CA ALA A 93 -4.72 7.58 7.07
C ALA A 93 -5.60 8.77 6.64
N LEU A 94 -6.91 8.68 6.89
CA LEU A 94 -7.87 9.77 6.68
C LEU A 94 -8.27 10.31 8.06
N THR A 95 -7.90 11.54 8.37
CA THR A 95 -8.14 12.16 9.68
C THR A 95 -9.02 13.39 9.58
N ALA A 96 -9.84 13.64 10.61
CA ALA A 96 -10.64 14.87 10.69
C ALA A 96 -9.78 16.12 11.00
N HIS A 97 -8.57 15.96 11.52
CA HIS A 97 -7.71 17.04 11.96
C HIS A 97 -6.33 16.96 11.33
N ALA A 98 -5.79 18.14 11.00
CA ALA A 98 -4.41 18.30 10.49
C ALA A 98 -3.44 18.67 11.63
N LEU A 99 -3.56 17.98 12.78
CA LEU A 99 -2.70 18.23 13.92
C LEU A 99 -1.34 17.54 13.75
N GLU A 100 -0.29 18.14 14.29
CA GLU A 100 1.04 17.52 14.30
C GLU A 100 1.02 16.15 15.00
N SER A 101 0.21 16.03 16.07
CA SER A 101 -0.01 14.76 16.77
C SER A 101 -0.58 13.64 15.87
N ASP A 102 -1.46 13.96 14.94
CA ASP A 102 -2.02 12.97 14.01
C ASP A 102 -0.97 12.55 12.98
N ARG A 103 -0.13 13.48 12.55
CA ARG A 103 1.00 13.20 11.68
C ARG A 103 2.03 12.29 12.35
N GLU A 104 2.43 12.62 13.58
CA GLU A 104 3.36 11.80 14.36
C GLU A 104 2.79 10.40 14.59
N LYS A 105 1.51 10.30 14.92
CA LYS A 105 0.80 9.03 15.12
C LYS A 105 0.78 8.20 13.83
N SER A 106 0.51 8.82 12.68
CA SER A 106 0.49 8.12 11.41
C SER A 106 1.85 7.48 11.06
N ILE A 107 2.93 8.19 11.34
CA ILE A 107 4.29 7.69 11.16
C ILE A 107 4.59 6.55 12.14
N GLU A 108 4.26 6.73 13.43
CA GLU A 108 4.47 5.75 14.49
C GLU A 108 3.81 4.40 14.17
N VAL A 109 2.57 4.41 13.67
CA VAL A 109 1.83 3.18 13.34
C VAL A 109 2.21 2.58 11.99
N GLY A 110 3.03 3.26 11.18
CA GLY A 110 3.56 2.78 9.92
C GLY A 110 2.73 3.15 8.68
N CYS A 111 1.93 4.23 8.72
CA CYS A 111 1.29 4.76 7.53
C CYS A 111 2.32 5.29 6.53
N ALA A 112 2.02 5.12 5.23
CA ALA A 112 2.82 5.70 4.16
C ALA A 112 2.57 7.22 4.02
N ASP A 113 1.34 7.66 4.28
CA ASP A 113 0.93 9.06 4.25
C ASP A 113 -0.35 9.26 5.06
N PHE A 114 -0.79 10.49 5.20
CA PHE A 114 -2.11 10.82 5.76
C PHE A 114 -2.78 11.92 4.94
N ASP A 115 -4.09 12.00 4.99
CA ASP A 115 -4.89 13.06 4.38
C ASP A 115 -5.99 13.53 5.32
N THR A 116 -6.41 14.77 5.14
CA THR A 116 -7.42 15.39 6.01
C THR A 116 -8.81 15.36 5.38
N LYS A 117 -9.81 15.18 6.22
CA LYS A 117 -11.22 15.33 5.84
C LYS A 117 -11.63 16.82 5.92
N PRO A 118 -12.48 17.33 5.02
CA PRO A 118 -13.06 16.63 3.87
C PRO A 118 -12.00 16.26 2.82
N VAL A 119 -12.15 15.07 2.23
CA VAL A 119 -11.18 14.55 1.27
C VAL A 119 -11.18 15.37 -0.02
N ASP A 120 -10.04 15.98 -0.35
CA ASP A 120 -9.77 16.52 -1.68
C ASP A 120 -9.28 15.39 -2.60
N LEU A 121 -10.05 15.09 -3.62
CA LEU A 121 -9.76 13.95 -4.49
C LEU A 121 -8.43 14.11 -5.25
N THR A 122 -8.11 15.32 -5.71
CA THR A 122 -6.87 15.59 -6.46
C THR A 122 -5.65 15.35 -5.58
N ARG A 123 -5.68 15.87 -4.35
CA ARG A 123 -4.63 15.66 -3.35
C ARG A 123 -4.49 14.19 -2.98
N LEU A 124 -5.60 13.50 -2.71
CA LEU A 124 -5.60 12.08 -2.38
C LEU A 124 -5.05 11.21 -3.51
N LEU A 125 -5.43 11.48 -4.76
CA LEU A 125 -4.91 10.75 -5.93
C LEU A 125 -3.39 10.91 -6.07
N GLY A 126 -2.84 12.09 -5.80
CA GLY A 126 -1.39 12.32 -5.77
C GLY A 126 -0.68 11.44 -4.75
N LYS A 127 -1.25 11.30 -3.55
CA LYS A 127 -0.72 10.43 -2.48
C LYS A 127 -0.80 8.94 -2.85
N ILE A 128 -1.92 8.50 -3.40
CA ILE A 128 -2.10 7.12 -3.88
C ILE A 128 -1.05 6.78 -4.94
N GLN A 129 -0.85 7.65 -5.93
CA GLN A 129 0.17 7.46 -6.97
C GLN A 129 1.59 7.46 -6.40
N GLY A 130 1.85 8.25 -5.36
CA GLY A 130 3.11 8.26 -4.62
C GLY A 130 3.42 6.89 -4.00
N CYS A 131 2.43 6.23 -3.39
CA CYS A 131 2.56 4.89 -2.84
C CYS A 131 2.95 3.86 -3.90
N PHE A 132 2.37 3.91 -5.08
CA PHE A 132 2.69 2.96 -6.17
C PHE A 132 4.10 3.14 -6.72
N ARG A 133 4.59 4.37 -6.83
CA ARG A 133 5.97 4.66 -7.27
C ARG A 133 7.01 4.14 -6.29
N SER A 134 6.78 4.31 -5.01
CA SER A 134 7.69 3.83 -3.96
C SER A 134 7.79 2.30 -3.96
N ALA A 135 6.70 1.59 -4.17
CA ALA A 135 6.67 0.13 -4.27
C ALA A 135 7.50 -0.39 -5.47
N THR A 136 7.46 0.31 -6.62
CA THR A 136 8.24 -0.06 -7.81
C THR A 136 9.74 0.10 -7.60
N ILE A 137 10.18 1.13 -6.89
CA ILE A 137 11.61 1.36 -6.59
C ILE A 137 12.14 0.28 -5.64
N SER A 138 11.38 -0.10 -4.63
CA SER A 138 11.76 -1.16 -3.69
C SER A 138 11.97 -2.51 -4.39
N GLN A 139 11.10 -2.88 -5.34
CA GLN A 139 11.24 -4.11 -6.11
C GLN A 139 12.46 -4.08 -7.06
N ALA A 140 12.79 -2.93 -7.63
CA ALA A 140 13.95 -2.78 -8.52
C ALA A 140 15.28 -2.94 -7.75
N GLN A 141 15.36 -2.48 -6.51
CA GLN A 141 16.56 -2.61 -5.67
C GLN A 141 16.82 -4.06 -5.26
N PHE A 142 15.79 -4.84 -4.94
CA PHE A 142 15.96 -6.27 -4.61
C PHE A 142 16.46 -7.11 -5.78
N HIS A 143 16.19 -6.73 -7.04
CA HIS A 143 16.71 -7.43 -8.22
C HIS A 143 18.16 -7.09 -8.52
N HIS A 144 18.69 -5.94 -8.06
CA HIS A 144 20.07 -5.54 -8.29
C HIS A 144 21.03 -6.14 -7.25
N ASP A 145 20.62 -6.24 -6.01
CA ASP A 145 21.43 -6.80 -4.93
C ASP A 145 21.52 -8.34 -4.95
N GLY A 146 20.55 -9.02 -5.57
CA GLY A 146 20.54 -10.48 -5.72
C GLY A 146 21.60 -11.04 -6.68
N ASN A 147 22.24 -10.21 -7.50
CA ASN A 147 23.22 -10.65 -8.50
C ASN A 147 24.67 -10.36 -8.12
N VAL A 148 24.93 -9.66 -7.01
CA VAL A 148 26.30 -9.35 -6.56
C VAL A 148 26.85 -10.37 -5.55
N ALA A 149 26.00 -11.16 -4.91
CA ALA A 149 26.41 -12.09 -3.86
C ALA A 149 26.85 -13.48 -4.33
N ARG A 150 27.09 -13.71 -5.63
CA ARG A 150 27.49 -15.03 -6.16
C ARG A 150 28.89 -15.12 -6.73
N GLN A 151 29.74 -14.11 -6.58
CA GLN A 151 31.07 -14.12 -7.21
C GLN A 151 32.27 -13.97 -6.26
N GLU A 152 32.09 -13.96 -4.94
CA GLU A 152 33.23 -13.89 -4.02
C GLU A 152 33.20 -15.01 -2.98
N HIS A 153 33.31 -16.26 -3.40
CA HIS A 153 33.72 -17.34 -2.47
C HIS A 153 34.30 -18.56 -3.18
N ILE A 154 35.30 -18.37 -4.01
CA ILE A 154 36.23 -19.44 -4.39
C ILE A 154 37.61 -18.81 -4.63
N GLU A 155 38.36 -18.56 -3.60
CA GLU A 155 39.85 -18.58 -3.61
C GLU A 155 40.35 -18.44 -2.17
N GLY A 156 41.01 -19.46 -1.65
CA GLY A 156 41.83 -19.35 -0.47
C GLY A 156 41.59 -20.38 0.64
N VAL A 157 41.62 -21.68 0.32
CA VAL A 157 41.96 -22.67 1.33
C VAL A 157 43.30 -23.28 0.93
N GLN A 158 44.37 -22.73 1.47
CA GLN A 158 45.70 -23.30 1.40
C GLN A 158 45.91 -24.19 2.63
N CYS A 159 45.93 -25.49 2.39
CA CYS A 159 46.30 -26.48 3.41
C CYS A 159 47.74 -26.29 3.84
N TYR A 160 47.98 -26.02 5.11
CA TYR A 160 49.28 -26.27 5.73
C TYR A 160 49.21 -27.65 6.40
N VAL A 161 50.02 -28.54 5.86
CA VAL A 161 50.42 -29.79 6.54
C VAL A 161 51.84 -29.53 7.10
N GLU A 162 51.99 -29.56 8.40
CA GLU A 162 53.31 -29.67 9.05
C GLU A 162 53.41 -31.01 9.77
N ASN A 163 54.57 -31.60 9.58
CA ASN A 163 55.10 -32.86 10.12
C ASN A 163 55.01 -33.00 11.65
#